data_f5ef2281b58ac7cd461354b71671caf6
#
_entry.id   f5ef2281b58ac7cd461354b71671caf6
#
_cell.length_a   1.000
_cell.length_b   1.000
_cell.length_c   1.000
_cell.angle_alpha   90.00
_cell.angle_beta   90.00
_cell.angle_gamma   90.00
#
_symmetry.space_group_name_H-M   'P 1'
#
loop_
_entity.id
_entity.type
_entity.pdbx_description
1 polymer ?
#
loop_
_entity_poly.entity_id
_entity_poly.type
_entity_poly.pdbx_seq_one_letter_code
_entity_poly.pdbx_strand_id
1 'polypeptide(L)' 'DFTFQLLNLIKKCREKGKFGLAIKLADKYKLDKEKLQEAYYD' A
#
# COMPACT_ATOMS: atom_id res chain seq x y z
N ASP A 1 -8.63 2.09 11.86
CA ASP A 1 -7.55 1.14 11.89
C ASP A 1 -6.35 1.64 11.10
N PHE A 2 -5.19 1.63 11.75
CA PHE A 2 -3.98 2.15 11.15
C PHE A 2 -3.60 1.41 9.86
N THR A 3 -3.72 0.09 9.90
CA THR A 3 -3.38 -0.72 8.72
C THR A 3 -4.26 -0.36 7.53
N PHE A 4 -5.54 -0.17 7.78
CA PHE A 4 -6.47 0.19 6.72
C PHE A 4 -6.13 1.55 6.12
N GLN A 5 -5.81 2.51 6.98
CA GLN A 5 -5.43 3.84 6.51
C GLN A 5 -4.15 3.79 5.69
N LEU A 6 -3.20 2.97 6.13
CA LEU A 6 -1.94 2.81 5.42
C LEU A 6 -2.15 2.20 4.05
N LEU A 7 -3.00 1.19 3.96
CA LEU A 7 -3.31 0.57 2.68
C LEU A 7 -3.97 1.57 1.72
N ASN A 8 -4.84 2.40 2.25
CA ASN A 8 -5.47 3.44 1.44
C ASN A 8 -4.45 4.43 0.91
N LEU A 9 -3.49 4.79 1.73
CA LEU A 9 -2.44 5.72 1.32
C LEU A 9 -1.58 5.10 0.22
N ILE A 10 -1.23 3.83 0.37
CA ILE A 10 -0.44 3.13 -0.63
C ILE A 10 -1.20 3.06 -1.95
N LYS A 11 -2.49 2.77 -1.87
CA LYS A 11 -3.34 2.71 -3.05
C LYS A 11 -3.38 4.06 -3.77
N LYS A 12 -3.46 5.14 -3.01
CA LYS A 12 -3.45 6.48 -3.58
C LYS A 12 -2.14 6.79 -4.27
N CYS A 13 -1.03 6.43 -3.66
CA CYS A 13 0.28 6.63 -4.26
C CYS A 13 0.37 5.89 -5.59
N ARG A 14 -0.16 4.69 -5.63
CA ARG A 14 -0.15 3.89 -6.84
C ARG A 14 -1.00 4.53 -7.94
N GLU A 15 -2.15 5.05 -7.58
CA GLU A 15 -3.03 5.70 -8.54
C GLU A 15 -2.37 6.92 -9.18
N LYS A 16 -1.55 7.61 -8.41
CA LYS A 16 -0.84 8.79 -8.92
C LYS A 16 0.47 8.42 -9.61
N GLY A 17 0.73 7.15 -9.78
CA GLY A 17 1.93 6.69 -10.47
C GLY A 17 3.17 6.68 -9.60
N LYS A 18 3.02 6.86 -8.30
CA LYS A 18 4.16 6.87 -7.39
C LYS A 18 4.40 5.49 -6.81
N PHE A 19 4.72 4.56 -7.68
CA PHE A 19 4.92 3.17 -7.28
C PHE A 19 6.09 2.99 -6.32
N GLY A 20 7.15 3.75 -6.51
CA GLY A 20 8.30 3.69 -5.62
C GLY A 20 7.94 4.02 -4.19
N LEU A 21 7.12 5.05 -4.00
CA LEU A 21 6.67 5.42 -2.67
C LEU A 21 5.78 4.35 -2.06
N ALA A 22 4.90 3.77 -2.87
CA ALA A 22 4.00 2.72 -2.39
C ALA A 22 4.80 1.52 -1.88
N ILE A 23 5.79 1.10 -2.65
CA ILE A 23 6.64 -0.02 -2.26
C ILE A 23 7.43 0.32 -1.00
N LYS A 24 7.93 1.55 -0.92
CA LYS A 24 8.70 1.99 0.23
C LYS A 24 7.86 1.97 1.50
N LEU A 25 6.63 2.45 1.41
CA LEU A 25 5.73 2.46 2.56
C LEU A 25 5.40 1.04 3.00
N ALA A 26 5.13 0.17 2.04
CA ALA A 26 4.83 -1.23 2.36
C ALA A 26 6.00 -1.90 3.06
N ASP A 27 7.21 -1.65 2.59
CA ASP A 27 8.40 -2.22 3.18
C ASP A 27 8.68 -1.62 4.54
N LYS A 28 8.50 -0.32 4.68
CA LYS A 28 8.75 0.37 5.93
C LYS A 28 7.85 -0.15 7.05
N TYR A 29 6.59 -0.39 6.75
CA TYR A 29 5.63 -0.86 7.74
C TYR A 29 5.43 -2.36 7.69
N LYS A 30 6.24 -3.05 6.92
CA LYS A 30 6.24 -4.52 6.85
C LYS A 30 4.87 -5.11 6.57
N LEU A 31 4.21 -4.57 5.56
CA LEU A 31 2.91 -5.08 5.16
C LEU A 31 3.05 -6.38 4.38
N ASP A 32 2.18 -7.32 4.67
CA ASP A 32 2.19 -8.61 3.97
C ASP A 32 1.74 -8.45 2.52
N LYS A 33 2.29 -9.31 1.66
CA LYS A 33 1.90 -9.30 0.26
C LYS A 33 0.41 -9.57 0.10
N GLU A 34 -0.13 -10.42 0.96
CA GLU A 34 -1.55 -10.74 0.91
C GLU A 34 -2.42 -9.51 1.14
N LYS A 35 -2.04 -8.70 2.13
CA LYS A 35 -2.77 -7.48 2.43
C LYS A 35 -2.62 -6.47 1.31
N LEU A 36 -1.44 -6.40 0.71
CA LEU A 36 -1.21 -5.53 -0.42
C LEU A 36 -2.03 -5.95 -1.62
N GLN A 37 -2.17 -7.27 -1.82
CA GLN A 37 -2.99 -7.78 -2.90
C GLN A 37 -4.45 -7.38 -2.73
N GLU A 38 -4.95 -7.45 -1.51
CA GLU A 38 -6.32 -7.04 -1.23
C GLU A 38 -6.55 -5.58 -1.61
N ALA A 39 -5.56 -4.73 -1.36
CA ALA A 39 -5.66 -3.31 -1.67
C ALA A 39 -5.50 -3.04 -3.17
N TYR A 40 -4.66 -3.82 -3.84
CA TYR A 40 -4.34 -3.58 -5.24
C TYR A 40 -5.23 -4.34 -6.21
N TYR A 41 -5.64 -5.54 -5.86
CA TYR A 41 -6.34 -6.44 -6.77
C TYR A 41 -7.70 -6.85 -6.21
N ASP A 42 -8.43 -5.89 -5.88
CA ASP A 42 -9.76 -6.12 -5.33
C ASP A 42 -10.64 -6.97 -6.17
#